data_4be38960584d34a17b2bb68f0aba602d
#
_entry.id   4be38960584d34a17b2bb68f0aba602d
#
_cell.length_a   1.000
_cell.length_b   1.000
_cell.length_c   1.000
_cell.angle_alpha   90.00
_cell.angle_beta   90.00
_cell.angle_gamma   90.00
#
_symmetry.space_group_name_H-M   'P 1'
#
loop_
_entity.id
_entity.type
_entity.pdbx_description
1 polymer ?
#
loop_
_entity_poly.entity_id
_entity_poly.type
_entity_poly.pdbx_seq_one_letter_code
_entity_poly.pdbx_strand_id
1 'polypeptide(L)'
;MYEGIEDIYQLLDAGRLKEALIQLQGIGMQTNQWTLRNQIENTLTAYGYMLQYAGEGMDDPNRKNFYQQTLRTAYELTDATNIALLSL
;
A
#
# COMPACT_ATOMS: atom_id res chain seq x y z
N MET A 1 18.42 -0.14 2.21
CA MET A 1 16.95 -0.16 2.33
C MET A 1 16.57 -0.24 3.80
N TYR A 2 15.60 0.53 4.23
CA TYR A 2 15.16 0.53 5.61
C TYR A 2 14.59 -0.84 5.98
N GLU A 3 14.83 -1.28 7.21
CA GLU A 3 14.39 -2.59 7.67
C GLU A 3 12.87 -2.72 7.58
N GLY A 4 12.41 -3.84 7.02
CA GLY A 4 10.98 -4.11 6.80
C GLY A 4 10.46 -3.69 5.43
N ILE A 5 11.14 -2.79 4.73
CA ILE A 5 10.69 -2.33 3.40
C ILE A 5 10.79 -3.47 2.38
N GLU A 6 11.83 -4.28 2.44
CA GLU A 6 11.98 -5.39 1.52
C GLU A 6 10.83 -6.39 1.64
N ASP A 7 10.36 -6.64 2.87
CA ASP A 7 9.21 -7.51 3.09
C ASP A 7 7.95 -6.99 2.41
N ILE A 8 7.76 -5.65 2.42
CA ILE A 8 6.62 -5.04 1.75
C ILE A 8 6.70 -5.26 0.24
N TYR A 9 7.88 -5.07 -0.36
CA TYR A 9 8.06 -5.33 -1.79
C TYR A 9 7.77 -6.79 -2.13
N GLN A 10 8.21 -7.72 -1.29
CA GLN A 10 7.94 -9.14 -1.51
C GLN A 10 6.44 -9.44 -1.49
N LEU A 11 5.71 -8.82 -0.57
CA LEU A 11 4.26 -8.98 -0.50
C LEU A 11 3.59 -8.40 -1.74
N LEU A 12 4.03 -7.22 -2.20
CA LEU A 12 3.49 -6.61 -3.41
C LEU A 12 3.77 -7.48 -4.64
N ASP A 13 4.98 -8.01 -4.75
CA ASP A 13 5.36 -8.89 -5.85
C ASP A 13 4.58 -10.19 -5.85
N ALA A 14 4.18 -10.66 -4.67
CA ALA A 14 3.38 -11.86 -4.52
C ALA A 14 1.88 -11.63 -4.71
N GLY A 15 1.46 -10.39 -4.98
CA GLY A 15 0.05 -10.05 -5.15
C GLY A 15 -0.72 -9.94 -3.85
N ARG A 16 -0.02 -9.84 -2.71
CA ARG A 16 -0.64 -9.75 -1.39
C ARG A 16 -0.76 -8.28 -0.97
N LEU A 17 -1.54 -7.54 -1.74
CA LEU A 17 -1.61 -6.08 -1.64
C LEU A 17 -2.13 -5.62 -0.28
N LYS A 18 -3.18 -6.25 0.25
CA LYS A 18 -3.75 -5.84 1.53
C LYS A 18 -2.73 -5.99 2.66
N GLU A 19 -2.04 -7.12 2.70
CA GLU A 19 -1.02 -7.36 3.72
C GLU A 19 0.14 -6.38 3.60
N ALA A 20 0.54 -6.08 2.36
CA ALA A 20 1.59 -5.10 2.11
C ALA A 20 1.21 -3.72 2.63
N LEU A 21 -0.03 -3.29 2.38
CA LEU A 21 -0.52 -1.99 2.83
C LEU A 21 -0.60 -1.92 4.36
N ILE A 22 -1.00 -3.01 5.01
CA ILE A 22 -1.06 -3.05 6.48
C ILE A 22 0.35 -2.90 7.07
N GLN A 23 1.33 -3.62 6.51
CA GLN A 23 2.71 -3.49 6.98
C GLN A 23 3.27 -2.11 6.67
N LEU A 24 2.95 -1.56 5.51
CA LEU A 24 3.38 -0.22 5.14
C LEU A 24 2.83 0.83 6.10
N GLN A 25 1.57 0.69 6.52
CA GLN A 25 0.98 1.59 7.50
C GLN A 25 1.77 1.56 8.81
N GLY A 26 2.11 0.35 9.28
CA GLY A 26 2.87 0.22 10.53
C GLY A 26 4.25 0.87 10.44
N ILE A 27 4.95 0.66 9.34
CA ILE A 27 6.28 1.26 9.14
C ILE A 27 6.16 2.75 8.91
N GLY A 28 5.15 3.18 8.16
CA GLY A 28 4.93 4.59 7.86
C GLY A 28 4.67 5.46 9.08
N MET A 29 4.16 4.87 10.15
CA MET A 29 3.95 5.59 11.40
C MET A 29 5.26 6.05 12.05
N GLN A 30 6.38 5.49 11.64
CA GLN A 30 7.69 5.89 12.13
C GLN A 30 8.22 7.14 11.42
N THR A 31 7.58 7.56 10.33
CA THR A 31 7.96 8.80 9.65
C THR A 31 7.32 10.00 10.34
N ASN A 32 7.98 11.16 10.19
CA ASN A 32 7.39 12.42 10.64
C ASN A 32 6.61 13.12 9.54
N GLN A 33 6.43 12.47 8.39
CA GLN A 33 5.74 13.05 7.25
C GLN A 33 4.26 12.75 7.31
N TRP A 34 3.51 13.71 7.83
CA TRP A 34 2.08 13.58 8.04
C TRP A 34 1.33 13.26 6.73
N THR A 35 1.68 13.95 5.64
CA THR A 35 1.04 13.73 4.35
C THR A 35 1.24 12.29 3.86
N LEU A 36 2.45 11.77 4.01
CA LEU A 36 2.76 10.40 3.60
C LEU A 36 1.95 9.39 4.41
N ARG A 37 1.88 9.59 5.72
CA ARG A 37 1.09 8.71 6.60
C ARG A 37 -0.39 8.71 6.20
N ASN A 38 -0.94 9.89 5.91
CA ASN A 38 -2.33 10.00 5.47
C ASN A 38 -2.57 9.30 4.14
N GLN A 39 -1.65 9.42 3.20
CA GLN A 39 -1.77 8.77 1.90
C GLN A 39 -1.80 7.25 2.05
N ILE A 40 -0.94 6.70 2.90
CA ILE A 40 -0.91 5.27 3.16
C ILE A 40 -2.24 4.81 3.77
N GLU A 41 -2.71 5.53 4.79
CA GLU A 41 -3.96 5.20 5.47
C GLU A 41 -5.15 5.27 4.52
N ASN A 42 -5.22 6.32 3.72
CA ASN A 42 -6.31 6.49 2.75
C ASN A 42 -6.29 5.39 1.70
N THR A 43 -5.12 5.00 1.23
CA THR A 43 -4.98 3.93 0.26
C THR A 43 -5.45 2.60 0.84
N LEU A 44 -5.04 2.30 2.06
CA LEU A 44 -5.47 1.07 2.74
C LEU A 44 -6.98 1.05 2.96
N THR A 45 -7.54 2.17 3.41
CA THR A 45 -8.97 2.30 3.65
C THR A 45 -9.77 2.11 2.36
N ALA A 46 -9.36 2.76 1.27
CA ALA A 46 -10.03 2.66 -0.01
C ALA A 46 -9.97 1.22 -0.56
N TYR A 47 -8.82 0.58 -0.42
CA TYR A 47 -8.66 -0.81 -0.87
C TYR A 47 -9.52 -1.76 -0.05
N GLY A 48 -9.55 -1.58 1.28
CA GLY A 48 -10.39 -2.38 2.16
C GLY A 48 -11.87 -2.24 1.82
N TYR A 49 -12.29 -1.02 1.50
CA TYR A 49 -13.65 -0.75 1.07
C TYR A 49 -13.99 -1.50 -0.21
N MET A 50 -13.11 -1.43 -1.19
CA MET A 50 -13.30 -2.12 -2.46
C MET A 50 -13.41 -3.63 -2.26
N LEU A 51 -12.56 -4.22 -1.41
CA LEU A 51 -12.63 -5.65 -1.11
C LEU A 51 -13.95 -6.04 -0.46
N GLN A 52 -14.45 -5.21 0.43
CA GLN A 52 -15.72 -5.49 1.13
C GLN A 52 -16.91 -5.49 0.17
N TYR A 53 -16.92 -4.58 -0.79
CA TYR A 53 -18.00 -4.47 -1.77
C TYR A 53 -17.73 -5.24 -3.05
N ALA A 54 -16.54 -5.80 -3.20
CA ALA A 54 -16.16 -6.54 -4.37
C ALA A 54 -16.85 -7.89 -4.48
N GLY A 55 -17.36 -8.42 -3.40
CA GLY A 55 -18.10 -9.66 -3.32
C GLY A 55 -17.87 -10.60 -4.48
N GLU A 56 -18.81 -10.64 -5.36
CA GLU A 56 -18.76 -11.47 -6.55
C GLU A 56 -18.46 -10.58 -7.77
N GLY A 57 -17.54 -10.98 -8.60
CA GLY A 57 -17.29 -10.25 -9.83
C GLY A 57 -15.87 -9.73 -9.94
N MET A 58 -14.93 -10.60 -9.62
CA MET A 58 -13.50 -10.31 -9.85
C MET A 58 -13.18 -10.02 -11.31
N ASP A 59 -14.14 -10.25 -12.21
CA ASP A 59 -13.96 -10.02 -13.66
C ASP A 59 -14.39 -8.62 -14.09
N ASP A 60 -14.83 -7.78 -13.16
CA ASP A 60 -15.22 -6.40 -13.47
C ASP A 60 -13.97 -5.60 -13.88
N PRO A 61 -13.95 -5.02 -15.12
CA PRO A 61 -12.79 -4.23 -15.56
C PRO A 61 -12.46 -3.06 -14.63
N ASN A 62 -13.46 -2.45 -13.99
CA ASN A 62 -13.25 -1.35 -13.07
C ASN A 62 -12.46 -1.79 -11.85
N ARG A 63 -12.68 -3.00 -11.37
CA ARG A 63 -11.95 -3.55 -10.23
C ARG A 63 -10.52 -3.86 -10.60
N LYS A 64 -10.30 -4.42 -11.78
CA LYS A 64 -8.95 -4.68 -12.26
C LYS A 64 -8.17 -3.38 -12.37
N ASN A 65 -8.78 -2.32 -12.90
CA ASN A 65 -8.15 -1.02 -12.98
C ASN A 65 -7.86 -0.46 -11.60
N PHE A 66 -8.81 -0.56 -10.67
CA PHE A 66 -8.62 -0.09 -9.31
C PHE A 66 -7.47 -0.84 -8.63
N TYR A 67 -7.43 -2.16 -8.79
CA TYR A 67 -6.35 -2.97 -8.23
C TYR A 67 -5.00 -2.54 -8.79
N GLN A 68 -4.90 -2.36 -10.11
CA GLN A 68 -3.65 -1.96 -10.74
C GLN A 68 -3.19 -0.59 -10.28
N GLN A 69 -4.12 0.36 -10.18
CA GLN A 69 -3.81 1.69 -9.68
C GLN A 69 -3.36 1.65 -8.22
N THR A 70 -4.04 0.87 -7.39
CA THR A 70 -3.70 0.73 -5.98
C THR A 70 -2.34 0.06 -5.82
N LEU A 71 -2.05 -0.94 -6.63
CA LEU A 71 -0.75 -1.60 -6.61
C LEU A 71 0.38 -0.62 -6.96
N ARG A 72 0.19 0.18 -8.00
CA ARG A 72 1.17 1.22 -8.37
C ARG A 72 1.37 2.21 -7.24
N THR A 73 0.27 2.69 -6.66
CA THR A 73 0.32 3.61 -5.54
C THR A 73 1.06 2.99 -4.36
N ALA A 74 0.82 1.71 -4.09
CA ALA A 74 1.49 1.01 -2.99
C ALA A 74 3.01 0.95 -3.21
N TYR A 75 3.47 0.68 -4.43
CA TYR A 75 4.90 0.72 -4.74
C TYR A 75 5.47 2.12 -4.54
N GLU A 76 4.78 3.15 -5.03
CA GLU A 76 5.23 4.53 -4.89
C GLU A 76 5.30 4.96 -3.42
N LEU A 77 4.30 4.60 -2.62
CA LEU A 77 4.28 4.93 -1.20
C LEU A 77 5.36 4.16 -0.43
N THR A 78 5.64 2.93 -0.84
CA THR A 78 6.71 2.14 -0.23
C THR A 78 8.06 2.78 -0.52
N ASP A 79 8.29 3.21 -1.77
CA ASP A 79 9.52 3.93 -2.13
C ASP A 79 9.66 5.22 -1.32
N ALA A 80 8.60 6.01 -1.24
CA ALA A 80 8.61 7.27 -0.51
C ALA A 80 8.86 7.06 0.98
N THR A 81 8.28 6.02 1.55
CA THR A 81 8.46 5.67 2.96
C THR A 81 9.91 5.28 3.23
N ASN A 82 10.49 4.47 2.36
CA ASN A 82 11.89 4.08 2.49
C ASN A 82 12.81 5.30 2.47
N ILE A 83 12.59 6.21 1.53
CA ILE A 83 13.38 7.44 1.43
C ILE A 83 13.21 8.28 2.69
N ALA A 84 11.98 8.45 3.16
CA ALA A 84 11.69 9.24 4.35
C ALA A 84 12.41 8.68 5.59
N LEU A 85 12.39 7.37 5.76
CA LEU A 85 13.00 6.72 6.93
C LEU A 85 14.52 6.72 6.86
N LEU A 86 15.08 6.58 5.66
CA LEU A 86 16.53 6.64 5.49
C LEU A 86 17.07 8.06 5.66
N SER A 87 16.21 9.06 5.61
CA SER A 87 16.58 10.47 5.75
C SER A 87 16.45 11.00 7.18
N LEU A 88 16.03 10.16 8.11
CA LEU A 88 15.88 10.59 9.51
C LEU A 88 17.21 10.91 10.20
#